data_5ea3df9eecff0123865cf751f06828a3
#
_entry.id   5ea3df9eecff0123865cf751f06828a3
#
_cell.length_a   1.000
_cell.length_b   1.000
_cell.length_c   1.000
_cell.angle_alpha   90.00
_cell.angle_beta   90.00
_cell.angle_gamma   90.00
#
_symmetry.space_group_name_H-M   'P 1'
#
loop_
_entity.id
_entity.type
_entity.pdbx_description
1 polymer ?
#
loop_
_entity_poly.entity_id
_entity_poly.type
_entity_poly.pdbx_seq_one_letter_code
_entity_poly.pdbx_strand_id
1 'polypeptide(L)'
;LSAGVPAFSDAVEEYLLALHVERGLSANTIAAYRRDLGQYQAFLHGEEPGPKAVEAYVSHLRDLGLANSTVGRKVAAIRGLHRFLVVEGLRSEDPTLLIESPRRSLPFPKALTIDEAIRLVEAPDVATIKGRRDSALLEFLYGSGARVSEAVGLDLGKIDLDDRVVIVTGKGAKQRLVPLGGKAVAAVSRWLPDRLALLHRSQRGDPLFLNMRGRRLSRQGMFDVVRSNAEKAGIPREKVSPHVLRHSAATHMVEAGADLRSVQEILGHATISTTQIYTRISPAHLVEIYVQAHPRSR
;
A
#
# COMPACT_ATOMS: atom_id res chain seq x y z
N LEU A 1 -38.14 14.83 -27.07
CA LEU A 1 -36.71 14.71 -27.42
C LEU A 1 -36.11 13.65 -26.50
N SER A 2 -36.02 12.40 -26.97
CA SER A 2 -35.34 11.29 -26.33
C SER A 2 -33.85 11.61 -26.37
N ALA A 3 -33.27 12.01 -25.25
CA ALA A 3 -31.83 12.02 -25.08
C ALA A 3 -31.36 10.57 -25.26
N GLY A 4 -30.60 10.30 -26.33
CA GLY A 4 -30.09 8.94 -26.61
C GLY A 4 -29.27 8.47 -25.43
N VAL A 5 -29.46 7.20 -25.04
CA VAL A 5 -28.64 6.54 -23.99
C VAL A 5 -27.19 6.68 -24.43
N PRO A 6 -26.31 7.29 -23.59
CA PRO A 6 -24.90 7.44 -23.95
C PRO A 6 -24.27 6.07 -24.25
N ALA A 7 -23.30 6.02 -25.14
CA ALA A 7 -22.56 4.80 -25.40
C ALA A 7 -22.01 4.26 -24.09
N PHE A 8 -21.98 2.93 -23.93
CA PHE A 8 -21.52 2.31 -22.66
C PHE A 8 -20.10 2.78 -22.25
N SER A 9 -19.24 3.10 -23.23
CA SER A 9 -17.91 3.72 -23.01
C SER A 9 -18.00 5.08 -22.31
N ASP A 10 -18.94 5.92 -22.72
CA ASP A 10 -19.08 7.28 -22.19
C ASP A 10 -19.60 7.22 -20.75
N ALA A 11 -20.56 6.33 -20.51
CA ALA A 11 -21.09 6.07 -19.16
C ALA A 11 -19.99 5.52 -18.20
N VAL A 12 -19.04 4.74 -18.68
CA VAL A 12 -17.86 4.30 -17.89
C VAL A 12 -16.99 5.48 -17.48
N GLU A 13 -16.69 6.40 -18.42
CA GLU A 13 -15.86 7.56 -18.12
C GLU A 13 -16.58 8.55 -17.17
N GLU A 14 -17.88 8.77 -17.34
CA GLU A 14 -18.69 9.57 -16.40
C GLU A 14 -18.68 8.97 -15.00
N TYR A 15 -18.88 7.66 -14.87
CA TYR A 15 -18.78 6.97 -13.58
C TYR A 15 -17.41 7.12 -12.94
N LEU A 16 -16.32 6.96 -13.70
CA LEU A 16 -14.96 7.13 -13.19
C LEU A 16 -14.68 8.56 -12.75
N LEU A 17 -15.23 9.54 -13.47
CA LEU A 17 -15.14 10.95 -13.11
C LEU A 17 -15.92 11.23 -11.81
N ALA A 18 -17.15 10.74 -11.67
CA ALA A 18 -17.94 10.86 -10.44
C ALA A 18 -17.21 10.23 -9.23
N LEU A 19 -16.59 9.05 -9.41
CA LEU A 19 -15.79 8.43 -8.35
C LEU A 19 -14.58 9.28 -7.95
N HIS A 20 -13.95 9.97 -8.89
CA HIS A 20 -12.81 10.83 -8.62
C HIS A 20 -13.22 12.11 -7.90
N VAL A 21 -14.23 12.81 -8.44
CA VAL A 21 -14.64 14.14 -7.98
C VAL A 21 -15.46 14.06 -6.69
N GLU A 22 -16.51 13.22 -6.66
CA GLU A 22 -17.44 13.18 -5.54
C GLU A 22 -16.98 12.30 -4.39
N ARG A 23 -16.34 11.15 -4.69
CA ARG A 23 -15.90 10.19 -3.67
C ARG A 23 -14.41 10.28 -3.33
N GLY A 24 -13.65 11.15 -3.98
CA GLY A 24 -12.22 11.37 -3.70
C GLY A 24 -11.37 10.13 -3.84
N LEU A 25 -11.73 9.19 -4.74
CA LEU A 25 -10.95 7.99 -4.94
C LEU A 25 -9.58 8.31 -5.54
N SER A 26 -8.55 7.56 -5.15
CA SER A 26 -7.18 7.79 -5.63
C SER A 26 -7.05 7.51 -7.12
N ALA A 27 -6.15 8.21 -7.80
CA ALA A 27 -5.82 7.98 -9.20
C ALA A 27 -5.50 6.50 -9.50
N ASN A 28 -4.81 5.80 -8.58
CA ASN A 28 -4.52 4.36 -8.72
C ASN A 28 -5.79 3.50 -8.68
N THR A 29 -6.77 3.86 -7.85
CA THR A 29 -8.06 3.15 -7.78
C THR A 29 -8.85 3.37 -9.07
N ILE A 30 -8.91 4.62 -9.55
CA ILE A 30 -9.56 4.97 -10.81
C ILE A 30 -8.91 4.22 -11.98
N ALA A 31 -7.57 4.21 -12.07
CA ALA A 31 -6.85 3.47 -13.10
C ALA A 31 -7.09 1.94 -13.04
N ALA A 32 -7.25 1.38 -11.84
CA ALA A 32 -7.60 -0.03 -11.67
C ALA A 32 -9.02 -0.30 -12.15
N TYR A 33 -9.99 0.53 -11.76
CA TYR A 33 -11.38 0.40 -12.18
C TYR A 33 -11.55 0.61 -13.69
N ARG A 34 -10.83 1.58 -14.28
CA ARG A 34 -10.82 1.78 -15.74
C ARG A 34 -10.39 0.50 -16.48
N ARG A 35 -9.30 -0.14 -16.04
CA ARG A 35 -8.85 -1.42 -16.64
C ARG A 35 -9.87 -2.53 -16.45
N ASP A 36 -10.48 -2.63 -15.26
CA ASP A 36 -11.47 -3.66 -14.95
C ASP A 36 -12.73 -3.51 -15.77
N LEU A 37 -13.25 -2.28 -15.91
CA LEU A 37 -14.43 -1.96 -16.70
C LEU A 37 -14.15 -2.07 -18.19
N GLY A 38 -12.95 -1.70 -18.68
CA GLY A 38 -12.55 -1.91 -20.07
C GLY A 38 -12.50 -3.40 -20.45
N GLN A 39 -12.03 -4.27 -19.52
CA GLN A 39 -12.07 -5.73 -19.77
C GLN A 39 -13.49 -6.28 -19.75
N TYR A 40 -14.37 -5.75 -18.90
CA TYR A 40 -15.78 -6.09 -18.90
C TYR A 40 -16.46 -5.68 -20.20
N GLN A 41 -16.25 -4.45 -20.65
CA GLN A 41 -16.77 -3.94 -21.93
C GLN A 41 -16.30 -4.78 -23.12
N ALA A 42 -15.02 -5.14 -23.14
CA ALA A 42 -14.48 -6.02 -24.19
C ALA A 42 -15.13 -7.40 -24.19
N PHE A 43 -15.43 -7.99 -23.04
CA PHE A 43 -16.13 -9.26 -22.90
C PHE A 43 -17.57 -9.20 -23.43
N LEU A 44 -18.25 -8.08 -23.27
CA LEU A 44 -19.63 -7.89 -23.74
C LEU A 44 -19.74 -7.80 -25.28
N HIS A 45 -18.65 -7.62 -26.01
CA HIS A 45 -18.64 -7.52 -27.48
C HIS A 45 -19.68 -6.54 -28.08
N GLY A 46 -20.04 -5.49 -27.34
CA GLY A 46 -21.05 -4.51 -27.74
C GLY A 46 -22.49 -4.90 -27.38
N GLU A 47 -22.71 -6.04 -26.73
CA GLU A 47 -24.01 -6.40 -26.19
C GLU A 47 -24.37 -5.60 -24.94
N GLU A 48 -25.67 -5.38 -24.76
CA GLU A 48 -26.16 -4.76 -23.51
C GLU A 48 -25.98 -5.72 -22.33
N PRO A 49 -25.38 -5.23 -21.22
CA PRO A 49 -25.14 -6.07 -20.06
C PRO A 49 -26.44 -6.36 -19.29
N GLY A 50 -27.01 -7.54 -19.53
CA GLY A 50 -28.06 -8.12 -18.73
C GLY A 50 -27.51 -9.02 -17.60
N PRO A 51 -28.38 -9.54 -16.68
CA PRO A 51 -27.96 -10.42 -15.57
C PRO A 51 -27.15 -11.63 -16.02
N LYS A 52 -27.55 -12.29 -17.11
CA LYS A 52 -26.85 -13.45 -17.68
C LYS A 52 -25.44 -13.09 -18.18
N ALA A 53 -25.28 -11.94 -18.83
CA ALA A 53 -23.99 -11.49 -19.34
C ALA A 53 -23.02 -11.17 -18.18
N VAL A 54 -23.50 -10.57 -17.11
CA VAL A 54 -22.71 -10.28 -15.90
C VAL A 54 -22.29 -11.60 -15.23
N GLU A 55 -23.19 -12.57 -15.11
CA GLU A 55 -22.91 -13.90 -14.53
C GLU A 55 -21.87 -14.64 -15.38
N ALA A 56 -22.04 -14.67 -16.70
CA ALA A 56 -21.07 -15.25 -17.63
C ALA A 56 -19.68 -14.61 -17.50
N TYR A 57 -19.61 -13.28 -17.35
CA TYR A 57 -18.32 -12.60 -17.12
C TYR A 57 -17.69 -13.02 -15.80
N VAL A 58 -18.46 -13.11 -14.72
CA VAL A 58 -17.93 -13.55 -13.40
C VAL A 58 -17.44 -15.01 -13.48
N SER A 59 -18.16 -15.88 -14.19
CA SER A 59 -17.71 -17.26 -14.45
C SER A 59 -16.40 -17.27 -15.24
N HIS A 60 -16.33 -16.54 -16.33
CA HIS A 60 -15.11 -16.39 -17.13
C HIS A 60 -13.89 -15.92 -16.30
N LEU A 61 -14.08 -14.97 -15.38
CA LEU A 61 -13.00 -14.53 -14.49
C LEU A 61 -12.49 -15.65 -13.57
N ARG A 62 -13.38 -16.55 -13.14
CA ARG A 62 -13.02 -17.71 -12.34
C ARG A 62 -12.28 -18.76 -13.17
N ASP A 63 -12.74 -19.02 -14.39
CA ASP A 63 -12.13 -19.96 -15.31
C ASP A 63 -10.72 -19.56 -15.73
N LEU A 64 -10.44 -18.25 -15.77
CA LEU A 64 -9.09 -17.70 -15.93
C LEU A 64 -8.16 -17.93 -14.72
N GLY A 65 -8.62 -18.55 -13.65
CA GLY A 65 -7.82 -18.82 -12.45
C GLY A 65 -7.41 -17.56 -11.68
N LEU A 66 -8.14 -16.46 -11.83
CA LEU A 66 -7.81 -15.22 -11.13
C LEU A 66 -8.05 -15.37 -9.62
N ALA A 67 -7.18 -14.74 -8.82
CA ALA A 67 -7.34 -14.70 -7.37
C ALA A 67 -8.70 -14.09 -6.97
N ASN A 68 -9.34 -14.65 -5.93
CA ASN A 68 -10.65 -14.18 -5.42
C ASN A 68 -10.68 -12.67 -5.10
N SER A 69 -9.57 -12.09 -4.64
CA SER A 69 -9.43 -10.65 -4.40
C SER A 69 -9.52 -9.83 -5.70
N THR A 70 -8.95 -10.34 -6.79
CA THR A 70 -9.02 -9.72 -8.12
C THR A 70 -10.43 -9.81 -8.69
N VAL A 71 -11.05 -10.99 -8.63
CA VAL A 71 -12.45 -11.17 -9.05
C VAL A 71 -13.37 -10.26 -8.22
N GLY A 72 -13.20 -10.23 -6.90
CA GLY A 72 -14.00 -9.37 -6.01
C GLY A 72 -13.87 -7.87 -6.33
N ARG A 73 -12.66 -7.38 -6.69
CA ARG A 73 -12.45 -5.99 -7.10
C ARG A 73 -13.16 -5.69 -8.43
N LYS A 74 -13.06 -6.58 -9.41
CA LYS A 74 -13.72 -6.43 -10.72
C LYS A 74 -15.25 -6.42 -10.57
N VAL A 75 -15.80 -7.34 -9.78
CA VAL A 75 -17.24 -7.37 -9.46
C VAL A 75 -17.67 -6.08 -8.75
N ALA A 76 -16.86 -5.55 -7.83
CA ALA A 76 -17.18 -4.29 -7.15
C ALA A 76 -17.18 -3.09 -8.11
N ALA A 77 -16.25 -3.05 -9.09
CA ALA A 77 -16.24 -2.01 -10.12
C ALA A 77 -17.49 -2.06 -11.01
N ILE A 78 -17.88 -3.27 -11.45
CA ILE A 78 -19.07 -3.48 -12.29
C ILE A 78 -20.36 -3.11 -11.54
N ARG A 79 -20.52 -3.56 -10.30
CA ARG A 79 -21.67 -3.17 -9.46
C ARG A 79 -21.75 -1.66 -9.27
N GLY A 80 -20.61 -1.04 -9.00
CA GLY A 80 -20.57 0.41 -8.86
C GLY A 80 -21.05 1.13 -10.12
N LEU A 81 -20.59 0.67 -11.30
CA LEU A 81 -21.05 1.22 -12.58
C LEU A 81 -22.54 1.02 -12.81
N HIS A 82 -23.06 -0.20 -12.67
CA HIS A 82 -24.48 -0.45 -12.93
C HIS A 82 -25.39 0.28 -11.96
N ARG A 83 -25.01 0.38 -10.69
CA ARG A 83 -25.72 1.19 -9.71
C ARG A 83 -25.70 2.68 -10.07
N PHE A 84 -24.58 3.20 -10.56
CA PHE A 84 -24.48 4.58 -11.04
C PHE A 84 -25.44 4.80 -12.22
N LEU A 85 -25.47 3.89 -13.20
CA LEU A 85 -26.37 3.99 -14.35
C LEU A 85 -27.86 4.02 -13.96
N VAL A 86 -28.25 3.28 -12.93
CA VAL A 86 -29.62 3.30 -12.41
C VAL A 86 -29.90 4.62 -11.67
N VAL A 87 -28.98 5.11 -10.87
CA VAL A 87 -29.13 6.37 -10.13
C VAL A 87 -29.24 7.56 -11.05
N GLU A 88 -28.45 7.58 -12.14
CA GLU A 88 -28.49 8.63 -13.17
C GLU A 88 -29.67 8.47 -14.17
N GLY A 89 -30.51 7.45 -13.97
CA GLY A 89 -31.67 7.21 -14.85
C GLY A 89 -31.30 6.73 -16.25
N LEU A 90 -30.05 6.33 -16.48
CA LEU A 90 -29.57 5.80 -17.75
C LEU A 90 -29.97 4.34 -17.97
N ARG A 91 -30.39 3.65 -16.90
CA ARG A 91 -30.95 2.29 -16.90
C ARG A 91 -32.07 2.16 -15.88
N SER A 92 -33.03 1.29 -16.17
CA SER A 92 -34.15 1.00 -15.28
C SER A 92 -33.82 -0.03 -14.21
N GLU A 93 -32.85 -0.93 -14.47
CA GLU A 93 -32.52 -2.06 -13.60
C GLU A 93 -31.01 -2.25 -13.45
N ASP A 94 -30.61 -2.74 -12.29
CA ASP A 94 -29.23 -3.13 -11.99
C ASP A 94 -29.05 -4.66 -12.23
N PRO A 95 -28.38 -5.07 -13.31
CA PRO A 95 -28.18 -6.49 -13.64
C PRO A 95 -27.26 -7.22 -12.66
N THR A 96 -26.66 -6.51 -11.70
CA THR A 96 -25.71 -7.09 -10.74
C THR A 96 -26.34 -7.47 -9.41
N LEU A 97 -27.64 -7.23 -9.20
CA LEU A 97 -28.31 -7.44 -7.91
C LEU A 97 -28.17 -8.89 -7.40
N LEU A 98 -28.27 -9.86 -8.29
CA LEU A 98 -28.21 -11.30 -7.94
C LEU A 98 -26.80 -11.89 -7.95
N ILE A 99 -25.79 -11.11 -8.33
CA ILE A 99 -24.41 -11.60 -8.39
C ILE A 99 -23.84 -11.78 -6.97
N GLU A 100 -23.45 -12.97 -6.61
CA GLU A 100 -22.74 -13.19 -5.37
C GLU A 100 -21.28 -12.69 -5.48
N SER A 101 -20.88 -11.84 -4.55
CA SER A 101 -19.47 -11.51 -4.41
C SER A 101 -18.69 -12.74 -3.95
N PRO A 102 -17.53 -13.03 -4.56
CA PRO A 102 -16.68 -14.09 -4.06
C PRO A 102 -16.43 -13.87 -2.57
N ARG A 103 -16.68 -14.89 -1.75
CA ARG A 103 -16.33 -14.82 -0.34
C ARG A 103 -14.86 -14.45 -0.23
N ARG A 104 -14.55 -13.35 0.41
CA ARG A 104 -13.18 -13.01 0.77
C ARG A 104 -12.69 -14.07 1.75
N SER A 105 -12.09 -15.14 1.24
CA SER A 105 -11.14 -15.85 2.07
C SER A 105 -9.90 -14.96 2.17
N LEU A 106 -9.87 -14.13 3.17
CA LEU A 106 -8.65 -13.48 3.61
C LEU A 106 -7.97 -14.46 4.58
N PRO A 107 -6.97 -15.22 4.16
CA PRO A 107 -5.92 -15.48 5.09
C PRO A 107 -5.27 -14.10 5.30
N PHE A 108 -5.53 -13.46 6.46
CA PHE A 108 -4.65 -12.39 6.92
C PHE A 108 -3.23 -12.95 6.80
N PRO A 109 -2.32 -12.30 6.06
CA PRO A 109 -0.94 -12.73 6.08
C PRO A 109 -0.54 -12.73 7.57
N LYS A 110 -0.19 -13.91 8.08
CA LYS A 110 0.26 -14.03 9.47
C LYS A 110 1.46 -13.09 9.61
N ALA A 111 1.47 -12.29 10.66
CA ALA A 111 2.65 -11.52 11.02
C ALA A 111 3.85 -12.47 11.11
N LEU A 112 5.01 -12.01 10.75
CA LEU A 112 6.26 -12.72 11.09
C LEU A 112 6.38 -12.80 12.60
N THR A 113 7.02 -13.83 13.11
CA THR A 113 7.47 -13.79 14.51
C THR A 113 8.55 -12.74 14.68
N ILE A 114 8.81 -12.30 15.91
CA ILE A 114 9.89 -11.34 16.21
C ILE A 114 11.21 -11.87 15.68
N ASP A 115 11.52 -13.17 15.90
CA ASP A 115 12.74 -13.81 15.41
C ASP A 115 12.85 -13.84 13.89
N GLU A 116 11.73 -14.12 13.18
CA GLU A 116 11.71 -14.06 11.72
C GLU A 116 11.94 -12.62 11.22
N ALA A 117 11.32 -11.64 11.85
CA ALA A 117 11.50 -10.23 11.49
C ALA A 117 12.95 -9.77 11.72
N ILE A 118 13.57 -10.16 12.84
CA ILE A 118 14.98 -9.86 13.16
C ILE A 118 15.90 -10.52 12.13
N ARG A 119 15.75 -11.83 11.87
CA ARG A 119 16.56 -12.52 10.86
C ARG A 119 16.43 -11.86 9.48
N LEU A 120 15.24 -11.41 9.10
CA LEU A 120 15.02 -10.74 7.82
C LEU A 120 15.78 -9.41 7.72
N VAL A 121 15.69 -8.55 8.75
CA VAL A 121 16.33 -7.22 8.70
C VAL A 121 17.86 -7.31 8.84
N GLU A 122 18.37 -8.39 9.42
CA GLU A 122 19.80 -8.67 9.59
C GLU A 122 20.41 -9.52 8.45
N ALA A 123 19.58 -10.06 7.54
CA ALA A 123 20.03 -10.89 6.43
C ALA A 123 20.94 -10.18 5.38
N PRO A 124 20.87 -8.84 5.16
CA PRO A 124 21.74 -8.18 4.20
C PRO A 124 23.21 -8.23 4.59
N ASP A 125 24.09 -8.56 3.63
CA ASP A 125 25.54 -8.50 3.81
C ASP A 125 26.01 -7.02 3.79
N VAL A 126 26.22 -6.44 4.98
CA VAL A 126 26.63 -5.04 5.15
C VAL A 126 28.07 -4.74 4.70
N ALA A 127 28.86 -5.73 4.32
CA ALA A 127 30.16 -5.51 3.68
C ALA A 127 30.01 -4.91 2.28
N THR A 128 28.87 -5.17 1.61
CA THR A 128 28.58 -4.66 0.26
C THR A 128 27.73 -3.39 0.29
N ILE A 129 27.92 -2.53 -0.70
CA ILE A 129 27.09 -1.32 -0.91
C ILE A 129 25.61 -1.70 -1.01
N LYS A 130 25.29 -2.73 -1.81
CA LYS A 130 23.93 -3.24 -1.96
C LYS A 130 23.37 -3.71 -0.63
N GLY A 131 24.14 -4.42 0.17
CA GLY A 131 23.70 -4.92 1.47
C GLY A 131 23.50 -3.81 2.49
N ARG A 132 24.33 -2.76 2.51
CA ARG A 132 24.09 -1.58 3.37
C ARG A 132 22.79 -0.85 2.99
N ARG A 133 22.53 -0.70 1.68
CA ARG A 133 21.23 -0.17 1.21
C ARG A 133 20.06 -1.03 1.64
N ASP A 134 20.17 -2.35 1.46
CA ASP A 134 19.11 -3.30 1.78
C ASP A 134 18.84 -3.32 3.30
N SER A 135 19.89 -3.29 4.13
CA SER A 135 19.79 -3.20 5.59
C SER A 135 19.08 -1.90 6.02
N ALA A 136 19.49 -0.76 5.47
CA ALA A 136 18.85 0.51 5.75
C ALA A 136 17.36 0.51 5.39
N LEU A 137 16.98 -0.06 4.24
CA LEU A 137 15.60 -0.16 3.80
C LEU A 137 14.76 -1.08 4.71
N LEU A 138 15.29 -2.26 5.04
CA LEU A 138 14.56 -3.24 5.86
C LEU A 138 14.38 -2.74 7.30
N GLU A 139 15.42 -2.18 7.92
CA GLU A 139 15.34 -1.56 9.24
C GLU A 139 14.37 -0.38 9.24
N PHE A 140 14.41 0.45 8.18
CA PHE A 140 13.46 1.55 8.03
C PHE A 140 12.02 1.06 7.92
N LEU A 141 11.73 0.09 7.04
CA LEU A 141 10.37 -0.42 6.82
C LEU A 141 9.80 -1.08 8.07
N TYR A 142 10.60 -1.90 8.75
CA TYR A 142 10.18 -2.58 9.96
C TYR A 142 10.09 -1.60 11.13
N GLY A 143 11.15 -0.80 11.35
CA GLY A 143 11.23 0.16 12.45
C GLY A 143 10.15 1.25 12.38
N SER A 144 9.92 1.87 11.23
CA SER A 144 8.92 2.93 11.09
C SER A 144 7.51 2.42 10.84
N GLY A 145 7.35 1.16 10.41
CA GLY A 145 6.08 0.65 9.90
C GLY A 145 5.54 1.44 8.69
N ALA A 146 6.39 2.18 7.97
CA ALA A 146 5.98 2.99 6.82
C ALA A 146 5.39 2.12 5.69
N ARG A 147 4.46 2.70 4.93
CA ARG A 147 3.98 2.06 3.68
C ARG A 147 5.10 2.08 2.64
N VAL A 148 5.14 1.06 1.79
CA VAL A 148 6.12 1.01 0.69
C VAL A 148 6.09 2.27 -0.19
N SER A 149 4.91 2.85 -0.44
CA SER A 149 4.78 4.10 -1.20
C SER A 149 5.36 5.31 -0.47
N GLU A 150 5.30 5.34 0.85
CA GLU A 150 5.89 6.37 1.69
C GLU A 150 7.43 6.26 1.65
N ALA A 151 7.96 5.05 1.76
CA ALA A 151 9.41 4.80 1.64
C ALA A 151 9.95 5.13 0.24
N VAL A 152 9.21 4.80 -0.83
CA VAL A 152 9.55 5.18 -2.22
C VAL A 152 9.63 6.69 -2.38
N GLY A 153 8.66 7.42 -1.82
CA GLY A 153 8.57 8.88 -1.93
C GLY A 153 9.49 9.66 -0.99
N LEU A 154 10.23 8.96 -0.10
CA LEU A 154 11.02 9.62 0.94
C LEU A 154 12.30 10.24 0.36
N ASP A 155 12.48 11.53 0.62
CA ASP A 155 13.70 12.28 0.35
C ASP A 155 14.53 12.46 1.63
N LEU A 156 15.85 12.66 1.49
CA LEU A 156 16.79 12.79 2.60
C LEU A 156 16.40 13.93 3.56
N GLY A 157 15.96 15.08 3.05
CA GLY A 157 15.56 16.22 3.88
C GLY A 157 14.28 16.00 4.71
N LYS A 158 13.69 14.79 4.69
CA LYS A 158 12.52 14.42 5.51
C LYS A 158 12.87 13.48 6.67
N ILE A 159 14.12 13.10 6.81
CA ILE A 159 14.60 12.26 7.91
C ILE A 159 15.55 13.09 8.77
N ASP A 160 15.32 13.05 10.08
CA ASP A 160 16.21 13.59 11.09
C ASP A 160 16.74 12.40 11.91
N LEU A 161 18.04 12.16 11.78
CA LEU A 161 18.69 11.04 12.47
C LEU A 161 19.09 11.38 13.90
N ASP A 162 19.30 12.65 14.20
CA ASP A 162 19.65 13.14 15.54
C ASP A 162 18.41 13.08 16.44
N ASP A 163 17.29 13.63 15.95
CA ASP A 163 16.00 13.57 16.64
C ASP A 163 15.28 12.21 16.46
N ARG A 164 15.84 11.32 15.64
CA ARG A 164 15.29 9.97 15.36
C ARG A 164 13.86 9.99 14.87
N VAL A 165 13.55 10.86 13.94
CA VAL A 165 12.21 11.01 13.37
C VAL A 165 12.24 11.10 11.85
N VAL A 166 11.13 10.76 11.22
CA VAL A 166 10.93 10.90 9.79
C VAL A 166 9.55 11.45 9.48
N ILE A 167 9.47 12.36 8.52
CA ILE A 167 8.20 12.87 7.99
C ILE A 167 7.84 12.06 6.76
N VAL A 168 6.84 11.21 6.87
CA VAL A 168 6.32 10.44 5.73
C VAL A 168 5.06 11.08 5.16
N THR A 169 4.91 11.00 3.83
CA THR A 169 3.75 11.57 3.11
C THR A 169 2.85 10.44 2.62
N GLY A 170 1.63 10.40 3.13
CA GLY A 170 0.62 9.40 2.81
C GLY A 170 -0.39 9.83 1.73
N LYS A 171 -1.53 9.15 1.67
CA LYS A 171 -2.62 9.44 0.73
C LYS A 171 -3.14 10.88 0.91
N GLY A 172 -3.34 11.60 -0.18
CA GLY A 172 -3.84 12.98 -0.16
C GLY A 172 -2.82 14.00 0.35
N ALA A 173 -1.50 13.71 0.17
CA ALA A 173 -0.40 14.55 0.63
C ALA A 173 -0.38 14.82 2.16
N LYS A 174 -1.13 14.04 2.95
CA LYS A 174 -1.11 14.15 4.41
C LYS A 174 0.23 13.66 4.93
N GLN A 175 0.88 14.51 5.74
CA GLN A 175 2.15 14.19 6.37
C GLN A 175 1.94 13.75 7.81
N ARG A 176 2.79 12.84 8.27
CA ARG A 176 2.89 12.49 9.69
C ARG A 176 4.34 12.27 10.08
N LEU A 177 4.65 12.57 11.31
CA LEU A 177 5.92 12.25 11.93
C LEU A 177 5.89 10.82 12.44
N VAL A 178 6.97 10.07 12.18
CA VAL A 178 7.14 8.68 12.63
C VAL A 178 8.48 8.57 13.35
N PRO A 179 8.53 7.99 14.56
CA PRO A 179 9.78 7.73 15.26
C PRO A 179 10.61 6.66 14.55
N LEU A 180 11.93 6.74 14.73
CA LEU A 180 12.89 5.77 14.23
C LEU A 180 13.66 5.13 15.39
N GLY A 181 13.74 3.80 15.39
CA GLY A 181 14.57 3.06 16.32
C GLY A 181 16.06 3.25 16.09
N GLY A 182 16.85 3.04 17.11
CA GLY A 182 18.31 3.16 17.03
C GLY A 182 18.93 2.28 15.93
N LYS A 183 18.39 1.08 15.71
CA LYS A 183 18.86 0.19 14.64
C LYS A 183 18.59 0.76 13.24
N ALA A 184 17.42 1.37 13.01
CA ALA A 184 17.09 2.04 11.75
C ALA A 184 17.99 3.26 11.52
N VAL A 185 18.21 4.08 12.54
CA VAL A 185 19.14 5.22 12.50
C VAL A 185 20.55 4.76 12.12
N ALA A 186 21.09 3.76 12.82
CA ALA A 186 22.44 3.22 12.56
C ALA A 186 22.56 2.66 11.13
N ALA A 187 21.54 1.94 10.65
CA ALA A 187 21.56 1.36 9.32
C ALA A 187 21.47 2.44 8.22
N VAL A 188 20.61 3.45 8.40
CA VAL A 188 20.51 4.59 7.48
C VAL A 188 21.82 5.39 7.48
N SER A 189 22.38 5.73 8.64
CA SER A 189 23.66 6.46 8.74
C SER A 189 24.79 5.73 8.00
N ARG A 190 24.84 4.40 8.09
CA ARG A 190 25.82 3.57 7.37
C ARG A 190 25.62 3.61 5.85
N TRP A 191 24.37 3.76 5.40
CA TRP A 191 24.02 3.85 3.98
C TRP A 191 24.35 5.21 3.34
N LEU A 192 24.27 6.32 4.09
CA LEU A 192 24.37 7.69 3.54
C LEU A 192 25.64 7.95 2.71
N PRO A 193 26.86 7.51 3.12
CA PRO A 193 28.08 7.73 2.32
C PRO A 193 28.00 7.04 0.95
N ASP A 194 27.55 5.79 0.90
CA ASP A 194 27.37 5.06 -0.37
C ASP A 194 26.27 5.68 -1.24
N ARG A 195 25.20 6.12 -0.61
CA ARG A 195 24.12 6.81 -1.29
C ARG A 195 24.63 8.07 -2.01
N LEU A 196 25.43 8.87 -1.33
CA LEU A 196 26.02 10.08 -1.89
C LEU A 196 26.91 9.75 -3.10
N ALA A 197 27.74 8.73 -2.99
CA ALA A 197 28.60 8.26 -4.07
C ALA A 197 27.84 7.70 -5.27
N LEU A 198 26.67 7.08 -5.03
CA LEU A 198 25.84 6.47 -6.09
C LEU A 198 24.88 7.46 -6.74
N LEU A 199 24.51 8.57 -6.07
CA LEU A 199 23.45 9.46 -6.51
C LEU A 199 23.68 9.98 -7.93
N HIS A 200 22.77 9.65 -8.84
CA HIS A 200 22.90 10.06 -10.22
C HIS A 200 22.60 11.57 -10.39
N ARG A 201 23.49 12.31 -11.07
CA ARG A 201 23.41 13.77 -11.22
C ARG A 201 22.10 14.28 -11.83
N SER A 202 21.43 13.48 -12.68
CA SER A 202 20.14 13.84 -13.29
C SER A 202 18.92 13.33 -12.49
N GLN A 203 19.12 12.83 -11.26
CA GLN A 203 18.03 12.38 -10.41
C GLN A 203 17.20 13.59 -9.95
N ARG A 204 15.88 13.52 -10.13
CA ARG A 204 14.95 14.50 -9.57
C ARG A 204 14.72 14.24 -8.09
N GLY A 205 14.81 15.27 -7.26
CA GLY A 205 14.70 15.17 -5.82
C GLY A 205 15.94 14.54 -5.19
N ASP A 206 15.88 14.26 -3.92
CA ASP A 206 16.97 13.70 -3.12
C ASP A 206 16.57 12.40 -2.41
N PRO A 207 16.22 11.32 -3.18
CA PRO A 207 15.63 10.10 -2.63
C PRO A 207 16.55 9.41 -1.62
N LEU A 208 16.01 9.01 -0.47
CA LEU A 208 16.76 8.29 0.55
C LEU A 208 17.23 6.92 0.04
N PHE A 209 16.37 6.18 -0.66
CA PHE A 209 16.69 4.84 -1.15
C PHE A 209 16.90 4.83 -2.66
N LEU A 210 18.11 4.38 -3.07
CA LEU A 210 18.53 4.30 -4.46
C LEU A 210 18.62 2.84 -4.94
N ASN A 211 18.39 2.65 -6.24
CA ASN A 211 18.86 1.45 -6.91
C ASN A 211 20.37 1.54 -7.19
N MET A 212 20.99 0.44 -7.64
CA MET A 212 22.44 0.41 -7.91
C MET A 212 22.87 1.24 -9.13
N ARG A 213 21.92 1.90 -9.81
CA ARG A 213 22.18 2.89 -10.88
C ARG A 213 22.07 4.32 -10.38
N GLY A 214 21.98 4.54 -9.06
CA GLY A 214 21.89 5.85 -8.43
C GLY A 214 20.56 6.60 -8.62
N ARG A 215 19.49 5.89 -9.02
CA ARG A 215 18.15 6.46 -9.17
C ARG A 215 17.24 5.99 -8.05
N ARG A 216 16.17 6.75 -7.80
CA ARG A 216 15.13 6.39 -6.81
C ARG A 216 14.72 4.91 -6.95
N LEU A 217 14.73 4.19 -5.83
CA LEU A 217 14.30 2.80 -5.81
C LEU A 217 12.79 2.73 -6.06
N SER A 218 12.38 1.92 -7.03
CA SER A 218 10.98 1.76 -7.36
C SER A 218 10.23 0.91 -6.32
N ARG A 219 8.91 0.98 -6.32
CA ARG A 219 8.07 0.11 -5.48
C ARG A 219 8.40 -1.37 -5.72
N GLN A 220 8.52 -1.79 -6.98
CA GLN A 220 8.90 -3.17 -7.32
C GLN A 220 10.28 -3.51 -6.76
N GLY A 221 11.26 -2.61 -6.92
CA GLY A 221 12.59 -2.80 -6.37
C GLY A 221 12.59 -2.98 -4.84
N MET A 222 11.73 -2.27 -4.11
CA MET A 222 11.58 -2.49 -2.66
C MET A 222 10.99 -3.86 -2.33
N PHE A 223 10.00 -4.33 -3.09
CA PHE A 223 9.48 -5.70 -2.96
C PHE A 223 10.57 -6.74 -3.21
N ASP A 224 11.39 -6.53 -4.25
CA ASP A 224 12.48 -7.47 -4.59
C ASP A 224 13.56 -7.51 -3.50
N VAL A 225 13.90 -6.36 -2.89
CA VAL A 225 14.79 -6.30 -1.73
C VAL A 225 14.25 -7.12 -0.56
N VAL A 226 12.99 -6.91 -0.19
CA VAL A 226 12.37 -7.63 0.92
C VAL A 226 12.38 -9.14 0.65
N ARG A 227 11.96 -9.57 -0.53
CA ARG A 227 11.86 -10.98 -0.89
C ARG A 227 13.22 -11.68 -1.01
N SER A 228 14.21 -11.03 -1.62
CA SER A 228 15.54 -11.63 -1.78
C SER A 228 16.27 -11.79 -0.43
N ASN A 229 16.03 -10.90 0.53
CA ASN A 229 16.60 -11.05 1.86
C ASN A 229 15.78 -12.01 2.75
N ALA A 230 14.48 -12.19 2.49
CA ALA A 230 13.69 -13.25 3.13
C ALA A 230 14.24 -14.65 2.81
N GLU A 231 14.58 -14.90 1.55
CA GLU A 231 15.23 -16.17 1.13
C GLU A 231 16.54 -16.42 1.88
N LYS A 232 17.38 -15.38 2.04
CA LYS A 232 18.63 -15.47 2.81
C LYS A 232 18.39 -15.75 4.30
N ALA A 233 17.28 -15.21 4.84
CA ALA A 233 16.88 -15.43 6.23
C ALA A 233 16.19 -16.80 6.45
N GLY A 234 16.04 -17.64 5.41
CA GLY A 234 15.33 -18.92 5.49
C GLY A 234 13.81 -18.75 5.64
N ILE A 235 13.25 -17.61 5.17
CA ILE A 235 11.81 -17.33 5.22
C ILE A 235 11.23 -17.48 3.81
N PRO A 236 10.16 -18.27 3.61
CA PRO A 236 9.52 -18.42 2.31
C PRO A 236 9.15 -17.06 1.69
N ARG A 237 9.56 -16.85 0.44
CA ARG A 237 9.41 -15.59 -0.30
C ARG A 237 7.97 -15.09 -0.37
N GLU A 238 7.02 -16.01 -0.48
CA GLU A 238 5.59 -15.76 -0.54
C GLU A 238 5.00 -15.27 0.79
N LYS A 239 5.63 -15.57 1.91
CA LYS A 239 5.21 -15.12 3.24
C LYS A 239 5.56 -13.65 3.50
N VAL A 240 6.47 -13.06 2.72
CA VAL A 240 7.05 -11.75 3.05
C VAL A 240 6.79 -10.71 1.98
N SER A 241 6.41 -9.53 2.44
CA SER A 241 6.27 -8.33 1.63
C SER A 241 6.43 -7.09 2.52
N PRO A 242 6.61 -5.89 1.97
CA PRO A 242 6.60 -4.67 2.76
C PRO A 242 5.34 -4.49 3.62
N HIS A 243 4.20 -4.99 3.15
CA HIS A 243 2.94 -4.97 3.92
C HIS A 243 2.97 -5.93 5.11
N VAL A 244 3.56 -7.11 4.95
CA VAL A 244 3.74 -8.07 6.03
C VAL A 244 4.70 -7.51 7.09
N LEU A 245 5.83 -6.89 6.69
CA LEU A 245 6.73 -6.23 7.63
C LEU A 245 6.04 -5.15 8.46
N ARG A 246 5.25 -4.30 7.81
CA ARG A 246 4.46 -3.28 8.50
C ARG A 246 3.42 -3.89 9.45
N HIS A 247 2.74 -4.97 9.01
CA HIS A 247 1.78 -5.69 9.85
C HIS A 247 2.48 -6.32 11.05
N SER A 248 3.66 -6.92 10.85
CA SER A 248 4.47 -7.49 11.93
C SER A 248 4.92 -6.42 12.93
N ALA A 249 5.40 -5.26 12.47
CA ALA A 249 5.75 -4.14 13.34
C ALA A 249 4.56 -3.72 14.22
N ALA A 250 3.35 -3.60 13.62
CA ALA A 250 2.14 -3.27 14.36
C ALA A 250 1.80 -4.32 15.42
N THR A 251 1.82 -5.59 15.03
CA THR A 251 1.51 -6.73 15.91
C THR A 251 2.48 -6.79 17.08
N HIS A 252 3.78 -6.68 16.80
CA HIS A 252 4.82 -6.75 17.85
C HIS A 252 4.75 -5.58 18.83
N MET A 253 4.41 -4.36 18.37
CA MET A 253 4.19 -3.24 19.29
C MET A 253 2.99 -3.47 20.23
N VAL A 254 1.89 -4.01 19.69
CA VAL A 254 0.70 -4.34 20.50
C VAL A 254 1.00 -5.47 21.49
N GLU A 255 1.68 -6.53 21.05
CA GLU A 255 2.11 -7.66 21.91
C GLU A 255 3.07 -7.21 23.02
N ALA A 256 3.88 -6.18 22.76
CA ALA A 256 4.75 -5.54 23.76
C ALA A 256 4.03 -4.54 24.68
N GLY A 257 2.70 -4.42 24.57
CA GLY A 257 1.86 -3.63 25.46
C GLY A 257 1.55 -2.21 25.00
N ALA A 258 1.93 -1.82 23.75
CA ALA A 258 1.49 -0.54 23.21
C ALA A 258 -0.03 -0.55 22.99
N ASP A 259 -0.70 0.55 23.34
CA ASP A 259 -2.11 0.66 23.07
C ASP A 259 -2.41 0.76 21.56
N LEU A 260 -3.53 0.17 21.16
CA LEU A 260 -3.88 0.05 19.73
C LEU A 260 -4.03 1.41 19.04
N ARG A 261 -4.48 2.44 19.76
CA ARG A 261 -4.68 3.77 19.19
C ARG A 261 -3.35 4.43 18.87
N SER A 262 -2.39 4.37 19.77
CA SER A 262 -1.03 4.88 19.55
C SER A 262 -0.35 4.16 18.38
N VAL A 263 -0.48 2.84 18.27
CA VAL A 263 0.02 2.09 17.13
C VAL A 263 -0.66 2.52 15.81
N GLN A 264 -1.97 2.76 15.83
CA GLN A 264 -2.70 3.27 14.67
C GLN A 264 -2.24 4.68 14.25
N GLU A 265 -1.93 5.55 15.21
CA GLU A 265 -1.40 6.89 14.92
C GLU A 265 0.00 6.84 14.33
N ILE A 266 0.93 6.06 14.90
CA ILE A 266 2.28 5.82 14.33
C ILE A 266 2.16 5.32 12.88
N LEU A 267 1.26 4.37 12.65
CA LEU A 267 1.08 3.79 11.33
C LEU A 267 0.27 4.68 10.36
N GLY A 268 -0.49 5.65 10.85
CA GLY A 268 -1.33 6.53 10.03
C GLY A 268 -2.51 5.77 9.41
N HIS A 269 -3.31 5.09 10.21
CA HIS A 269 -4.57 4.49 9.79
C HIS A 269 -5.64 5.57 9.68
N ALA A 270 -6.13 5.83 8.47
CA ALA A 270 -7.09 6.90 8.14
C ALA A 270 -8.55 6.55 8.45
N THR A 271 -8.83 5.53 9.23
CA THR A 271 -10.19 5.08 9.51
C THR A 271 -10.44 4.88 11.00
N ILE A 272 -10.68 5.99 11.69
CA ILE A 272 -11.82 6.09 12.59
C ILE A 272 -12.60 7.28 12.06
N SER A 273 -13.85 7.01 11.68
CA SER A 273 -14.86 7.99 11.35
C SER A 273 -14.76 9.17 12.29
N THR A 274 -14.38 10.33 11.70
CA THR A 274 -14.93 11.63 11.98
C THR A 274 -14.98 12.17 13.41
N THR A 275 -14.40 13.37 13.52
CA THR A 275 -15.06 14.50 14.22
C THR A 275 -15.50 14.22 15.64
N GLN A 276 -14.55 13.84 16.51
CA GLN A 276 -14.69 14.25 17.91
C GLN A 276 -13.31 14.19 18.58
N ILE A 277 -12.89 15.39 18.95
CA ILE A 277 -11.96 15.72 20.05
C ILE A 277 -10.51 15.26 19.81
N TYR A 278 -9.74 16.21 19.31
CA TYR A 278 -8.28 16.31 19.39
C TYR A 278 -7.79 16.08 20.83
N THR A 279 -7.42 14.88 21.16
CA THR A 279 -6.33 14.67 22.09
C THR A 279 -5.11 14.37 21.22
N ARG A 280 -4.37 15.42 20.86
CA ARG A 280 -3.09 15.29 20.17
C ARG A 280 -2.14 14.59 21.14
N ILE A 281 -1.87 13.32 20.87
CA ILE A 281 -0.70 12.68 21.47
C ILE A 281 0.50 13.51 21.02
N SER A 282 1.28 14.01 21.97
CA SER A 282 2.45 14.82 21.61
C SER A 282 3.47 13.96 20.88
N PRO A 283 4.28 14.53 19.94
CA PRO A 283 5.36 13.78 19.30
C PRO A 283 6.28 13.07 20.29
N ALA A 284 6.58 13.69 21.42
CA ALA A 284 7.39 13.11 22.48
C ALA A 284 6.76 11.84 23.07
N HIS A 285 5.46 11.84 23.29
CA HIS A 285 4.75 10.67 23.81
C HIS A 285 4.67 9.52 22.78
N LEU A 286 4.55 9.82 21.49
CA LEU A 286 4.64 8.80 20.43
C LEU A 286 6.03 8.15 20.39
N VAL A 287 7.09 8.94 20.56
CA VAL A 287 8.47 8.44 20.67
C VAL A 287 8.63 7.56 21.92
N GLU A 288 8.09 7.96 23.04
CA GLU A 288 8.14 7.18 24.29
C GLU A 288 7.47 5.82 24.14
N ILE A 289 6.22 5.77 23.64
CA ILE A 289 5.50 4.51 23.36
C ILE A 289 6.30 3.63 22.41
N TYR A 290 6.84 4.23 21.34
CA TYR A 290 7.65 3.51 20.38
C TYR A 290 8.90 2.90 21.03
N VAL A 291 9.63 3.67 21.83
CA VAL A 291 10.86 3.20 22.52
C VAL A 291 10.56 2.08 23.49
N GLN A 292 9.41 2.10 24.15
CA GLN A 292 9.00 1.05 25.09
C GLN A 292 8.57 -0.24 24.40
N ALA A 293 7.89 -0.15 23.26
CA ALA A 293 7.18 -1.29 22.68
C ALA A 293 7.82 -1.85 21.39
N HIS A 294 8.62 -1.09 20.64
CA HIS A 294 9.14 -1.61 19.38
C HIS A 294 10.42 -2.43 19.56
N PRO A 295 10.53 -3.70 19.00
CA PRO A 295 11.70 -4.57 19.19
C PRO A 295 13.03 -3.99 18.71
N ARG A 296 13.02 -3.00 17.82
CA ARG A 296 14.22 -2.35 17.24
C ARG A 296 14.38 -0.89 17.68
N SER A 297 13.74 -0.50 18.77
CA SER A 297 13.77 0.90 19.27
C SER A 297 15.14 1.33 19.80
N ARG A 298 15.92 0.38 20.32
CA ARG A 298 17.27 0.59 20.90
C ARG A 298 18.37 0.30 19.90
#